data_bf5a8dd0810006f687690246191c193e
#
_entry.id   bf5a8dd0810006f687690246191c193e
#
_cell.length_a   1.000
_cell.length_b   1.000
_cell.length_c   1.000
_cell.angle_alpha   90.00
_cell.angle_beta   90.00
_cell.angle_gamma   90.00
#
_symmetry.space_group_name_H-M   'P 1'
#
loop_
_entity.id
_entity.type
_entity.pdbx_description
1 polymer ?
#
loop_
_entity_poly.entity_id
_entity_poly.type
_entity_poly.pdbx_seq_one_letter_code
_entity_poly.pdbx_strand_id
1 'polypeptide(L)'
;MIILKNVSMKFNLGVEKDNSLKMIFINLFTPKKKKKKDYFWALKDIDFRINKGDVVGIIGANGAGKSTLLKVVSGVYKPTTGTVEVNGKISPMIELGAGFDAELTARENIYLNGAILGYSKEFLEQKFDDIVEFSELKDFLDVPIKNFSSGMVAKLAFSISTIVDPEVLIVDEILSV
;
A
#
# COMPACT_ATOMS: atom_id res chain seq x y z
N MET A 1 4.34 -5.70 -17.31
CA MET A 1 5.82 -5.67 -17.30
C MET A 1 6.29 -4.61 -16.33
N ILE A 2 7.26 -4.93 -15.46
CA ILE A 2 7.85 -3.99 -14.48
C ILE A 2 9.32 -3.84 -14.77
N ILE A 3 9.84 -2.61 -14.79
CA ILE A 3 11.27 -2.33 -14.99
C ILE A 3 11.71 -1.29 -13.96
N LEU A 4 12.71 -1.62 -13.18
CA LEU A 4 13.44 -0.70 -12.30
C LEU A 4 14.82 -0.45 -12.87
N LYS A 5 15.24 0.83 -12.92
CA LYS A 5 16.57 1.23 -13.37
C LYS A 5 17.20 2.15 -12.32
N ASN A 6 18.23 1.65 -11.68
CA ASN A 6 19.07 2.37 -10.70
C ASN A 6 18.26 3.03 -9.58
N VAL A 7 17.24 2.31 -9.08
CA VAL A 7 16.28 2.82 -8.12
C VAL A 7 16.88 2.84 -6.72
N SER A 8 16.89 4.03 -6.11
CA SER A 8 17.26 4.19 -4.71
C SER A 8 16.20 4.98 -3.96
N MET A 9 15.98 4.65 -2.69
CA MET A 9 15.03 5.31 -1.80
C MET A 9 15.67 5.61 -0.47
N LYS A 10 15.62 6.89 -0.05
CA LYS A 10 16.10 7.32 1.26
C LYS A 10 15.00 8.02 2.04
N PHE A 11 15.02 7.82 3.35
CA PHE A 11 14.18 8.51 4.31
C PHE A 11 15.03 9.47 5.16
N ASN A 12 14.44 10.60 5.51
CA ASN A 12 15.06 11.54 6.42
C ASN A 12 14.73 11.10 7.86
N LEU A 13 15.75 10.73 8.64
CA LEU A 13 15.61 10.37 10.06
C LEU A 13 15.63 11.60 10.99
N GLY A 14 15.80 12.80 10.44
CA GLY A 14 15.75 14.03 11.23
C GLY A 14 14.38 14.21 11.86
N VAL A 15 14.36 14.40 13.17
CA VAL A 15 13.16 14.75 13.94
C VAL A 15 12.52 15.97 13.25
N GLU A 16 11.22 15.92 12.97
CA GLU A 16 10.46 17.06 12.49
C GLU A 16 10.72 18.26 13.40
N LYS A 17 11.04 19.38 12.78
CA LYS A 17 11.18 20.62 13.53
C LYS A 17 9.81 20.96 14.12
N ASP A 18 9.72 20.99 15.43
CA ASP A 18 8.61 21.67 16.10
C ASP A 18 8.49 23.07 15.51
N ASN A 19 7.51 23.28 14.64
CA ASN A 19 7.15 24.58 14.07
C ASN A 19 6.35 25.42 15.09
N SER A 20 6.64 25.29 16.39
CA SER A 20 6.01 26.16 17.36
C SER A 20 6.54 27.58 17.17
N LEU A 21 5.65 28.57 17.27
CA LEU A 21 5.98 29.99 17.17
C LEU A 21 7.14 30.37 18.12
N LYS A 22 7.25 29.68 19.27
CA LYS A 22 8.35 29.82 20.24
C LYS A 22 9.72 29.44 19.66
N MET A 23 9.77 28.38 18.79
CA MET A 23 11.02 27.97 18.14
C MET A 23 11.42 28.90 17.01
N ILE A 24 10.47 29.56 16.36
CA ILE A 24 10.76 30.60 15.33
C ILE A 24 11.48 31.76 15.96
N PHE A 25 11.02 32.24 17.13
CA PHE A 25 11.65 33.31 17.88
C PHE A 25 13.06 32.98 18.38
N ILE A 26 13.26 31.75 18.91
CA ILE A 26 14.58 31.31 19.37
C ILE A 26 15.56 31.17 18.21
N ASN A 27 15.10 30.72 17.03
CA ASN A 27 15.95 30.58 15.84
C ASN A 27 16.37 31.91 15.18
N LEU A 28 15.72 33.03 15.52
CA LEU A 28 16.13 34.34 15.05
C LEU A 28 17.41 34.86 15.73
N PHE A 29 17.69 34.39 16.95
CA PHE A 29 18.82 34.87 17.76
C PHE A 29 19.94 33.84 17.98
N THR A 30 19.77 32.61 17.50
CA THR A 30 20.79 31.56 17.63
C THR A 30 21.39 31.20 16.27
N PRO A 31 22.74 31.18 16.11
CA PRO A 31 23.38 30.80 14.86
C PRO A 31 23.01 29.33 14.56
N LYS A 32 22.38 29.09 13.38
CA LYS A 32 22.00 27.78 12.91
C LYS A 32 23.22 26.87 12.77
N LYS A 33 23.52 26.04 13.76
CA LYS A 33 24.36 24.85 13.53
C LYS A 33 23.64 23.99 12.49
N LYS A 34 24.24 23.82 11.31
CA LYS A 34 23.76 22.90 10.29
C LYS A 34 23.73 21.50 10.90
N LYS A 35 22.56 21.06 11.41
CA LYS A 35 22.37 19.65 11.81
C LYS A 35 22.60 18.81 10.55
N LYS A 36 23.52 17.88 10.61
CA LYS A 36 23.66 16.83 9.59
C LYS A 36 22.30 16.19 9.42
N LYS A 37 21.78 16.18 8.20
CA LYS A 37 20.57 15.45 7.88
C LYS A 37 20.96 13.98 7.83
N ASP A 38 20.54 13.23 8.85
CA ASP A 38 20.75 11.78 8.85
C ASP A 38 19.72 11.15 7.91
N TYR A 39 20.21 10.58 6.82
CA TYR A 39 19.39 9.86 5.86
C TYR A 39 19.61 8.35 6.03
N PHE A 40 18.52 7.63 6.01
CA PHE A 40 18.52 6.18 5.93
C PHE A 40 18.19 5.74 4.50
N TRP A 41 19.06 4.97 3.88
CA TRP A 41 18.81 4.39 2.57
C TRP A 41 18.09 3.06 2.74
N ALA A 42 16.81 3.04 2.41
CA ALA A 42 15.99 1.83 2.47
C ALA A 42 16.19 0.95 1.22
N LEU A 43 16.43 1.58 0.07
CA LEU A 43 16.81 0.91 -1.18
C LEU A 43 18.00 1.62 -1.77
N LYS A 44 18.91 0.85 -2.41
CA LYS A 44 20.10 1.40 -3.01
C LYS A 44 20.44 0.66 -4.29
N ASP A 45 20.48 1.42 -5.39
CA ASP A 45 20.91 0.99 -6.73
C ASP A 45 20.23 -0.33 -7.17
N ILE A 46 18.88 -0.36 -7.08
CA ILE A 46 18.09 -1.55 -7.44
C ILE A 46 17.80 -1.53 -8.93
N ASP A 47 18.20 -2.60 -9.60
CA ASP A 47 17.93 -2.86 -11.00
C ASP A 47 17.30 -4.24 -11.16
N PHE A 48 16.11 -4.31 -11.75
CA PHE A 48 15.50 -5.58 -12.17
C PHE A 48 14.40 -5.38 -13.22
N ARG A 49 14.03 -6.47 -13.85
CA ARG A 49 12.94 -6.55 -14.80
C ARG A 49 12.09 -7.78 -14.53
N ILE A 50 10.76 -7.59 -14.54
CA ILE A 50 9.75 -8.64 -14.44
C ILE A 50 8.90 -8.59 -15.71
N ASN A 51 8.73 -9.73 -16.38
CA ASN A 51 7.94 -9.82 -17.60
C ASN A 51 6.49 -10.20 -17.27
N LYS A 52 5.62 -10.12 -18.27
CA LYS A 52 4.23 -10.59 -18.14
C LYS A 52 4.22 -12.10 -17.92
N GLY A 53 3.47 -12.55 -16.90
CA GLY A 53 3.36 -13.96 -16.52
C GLY A 53 4.40 -14.43 -15.51
N ASP A 54 5.40 -13.60 -15.17
CA ASP A 54 6.37 -13.98 -14.14
C ASP A 54 5.73 -13.91 -12.75
N VAL A 55 6.09 -14.86 -11.88
CA VAL A 55 5.81 -14.84 -10.44
C VAL A 55 7.13 -14.64 -9.71
N VAL A 56 7.23 -13.56 -8.94
CA VAL A 56 8.49 -13.14 -8.28
C VAL A 56 8.30 -13.05 -6.78
N GLY A 57 9.11 -13.77 -6.01
CA GLY A 57 9.20 -13.67 -4.56
C GLY A 57 10.36 -12.78 -4.12
N ILE A 58 10.09 -11.82 -3.21
CA ILE A 58 11.10 -10.97 -2.59
C ILE A 58 11.39 -11.47 -1.19
N ILE A 59 12.61 -11.98 -0.98
CA ILE A 59 13.05 -12.59 0.28
C ILE A 59 14.12 -11.74 0.93
N GLY A 60 14.09 -11.63 2.25
CA GLY A 60 15.10 -10.91 3.03
C GLY A 60 14.69 -10.75 4.50
N ALA A 61 15.62 -10.36 5.34
CA ALA A 61 15.38 -10.09 6.76
C ALA A 61 14.38 -8.95 6.99
N ASN A 62 13.80 -8.86 8.20
CA ASN A 62 12.97 -7.73 8.58
C ASN A 62 13.80 -6.44 8.54
N GLY A 63 13.21 -5.38 7.96
CA GLY A 63 13.93 -4.13 7.74
C GLY A 63 14.83 -4.09 6.49
N ALA A 64 14.92 -5.15 5.68
CA ALA A 64 15.71 -5.18 4.45
C ALA A 64 15.16 -4.30 3.30
N GLY A 65 14.00 -3.65 3.49
CA GLY A 65 13.42 -2.78 2.48
C GLY A 65 12.37 -3.44 1.57
N LYS A 66 11.92 -4.68 1.85
CA LYS A 66 10.94 -5.40 1.03
C LYS A 66 9.67 -4.58 0.80
N SER A 67 8.97 -4.19 1.86
CA SER A 67 7.73 -3.39 1.78
C SER A 67 7.99 -1.99 1.16
N THR A 68 9.18 -1.40 1.37
CA THR A 68 9.56 -0.16 0.70
C THR A 68 9.67 -0.35 -0.81
N LEU A 69 10.27 -1.46 -1.26
CA LEU A 69 10.37 -1.79 -2.67
C LEU A 69 8.99 -1.98 -3.30
N LEU A 70 8.10 -2.74 -2.63
CA LEU A 70 6.71 -2.94 -3.08
C LEU A 70 5.96 -1.60 -3.17
N LYS A 71 6.11 -0.71 -2.18
CA LYS A 71 5.51 0.65 -2.19
C LYS A 71 6.09 1.54 -3.31
N VAL A 72 7.34 1.36 -3.68
CA VAL A 72 7.94 2.05 -4.83
C VAL A 72 7.41 1.50 -6.15
N VAL A 73 7.33 0.17 -6.30
CA VAL A 73 6.78 -0.47 -7.51
C VAL A 73 5.31 -0.13 -7.71
N SER A 74 4.52 -0.10 -6.62
CA SER A 74 3.10 0.27 -6.66
C SER A 74 2.82 1.77 -6.89
N GLY A 75 3.87 2.60 -6.91
CA GLY A 75 3.73 4.04 -7.08
C GLY A 75 3.32 4.82 -5.82
N VAL A 76 3.17 4.15 -4.67
CA VAL A 76 2.91 4.80 -3.37
C VAL A 76 4.08 5.70 -2.96
N TYR A 77 5.31 5.24 -3.21
CA TYR A 77 6.51 6.05 -3.00
C TYR A 77 7.19 6.39 -4.33
N LYS A 78 7.51 7.67 -4.51
CA LYS A 78 8.38 8.10 -5.60
C LYS A 78 9.84 7.81 -5.22
N PRO A 79 10.62 7.11 -6.03
CA PRO A 79 12.03 6.85 -5.73
C PRO A 79 12.83 8.16 -5.61
N THR A 80 13.89 8.14 -4.80
CA THR A 80 14.79 9.30 -4.67
C THR A 80 15.64 9.48 -5.92
N THR A 81 16.10 8.38 -6.50
CA THR A 81 16.83 8.32 -7.77
C THR A 81 16.38 7.11 -8.58
N GLY A 82 16.67 7.13 -9.87
CA GLY A 82 16.30 6.05 -10.79
C GLY A 82 14.86 6.20 -11.32
N THR A 83 14.42 5.20 -12.08
CA THR A 83 13.11 5.17 -12.72
C THR A 83 12.42 3.84 -12.48
N VAL A 84 11.11 3.90 -12.32
CA VAL A 84 10.20 2.75 -12.23
C VAL A 84 9.19 2.86 -13.36
N GLU A 85 9.14 1.85 -14.19
CA GLU A 85 8.17 1.72 -15.27
C GLU A 85 7.30 0.50 -15.01
N VAL A 86 5.98 0.69 -14.92
CA VAL A 86 5.02 -0.40 -14.78
C VAL A 86 4.01 -0.29 -15.90
N ASN A 87 3.94 -1.32 -16.73
CA ASN A 87 2.95 -1.42 -17.79
C ASN A 87 1.87 -2.42 -17.38
N GLY A 88 0.66 -1.91 -17.17
CA GLY A 88 -0.52 -2.64 -16.76
C GLY A 88 -1.18 -2.06 -15.50
N LYS A 89 -2.42 -2.50 -15.23
CA LYS A 89 -3.14 -2.11 -14.02
C LYS A 89 -2.56 -2.82 -12.80
N ILE A 90 -2.12 -2.04 -11.81
CA ILE A 90 -1.59 -2.56 -10.56
C ILE A 90 -2.74 -2.67 -9.54
N SER A 91 -2.84 -3.82 -8.88
CA SER A 91 -3.60 -3.98 -7.63
C SER A 91 -2.61 -4.19 -6.48
N PRO A 92 -2.30 -3.14 -5.71
CA PRO A 92 -1.40 -3.26 -4.58
C PRO A 92 -2.16 -3.77 -3.36
N MET A 93 -1.91 -5.01 -2.97
CA MET A 93 -2.37 -5.58 -1.70
C MET A 93 -1.30 -5.42 -0.61
N ILE A 94 -0.81 -4.20 -0.45
CA ILE A 94 0.26 -3.89 0.51
C ILE A 94 -0.32 -3.65 1.90
N GLU A 95 -1.57 -3.18 1.96
CA GLU A 95 -2.29 -2.93 3.21
C GLU A 95 -3.74 -3.41 3.02
N LEU A 96 -3.97 -4.72 3.17
CA LEU A 96 -5.32 -5.31 3.05
C LEU A 96 -6.27 -4.67 4.08
N GLY A 97 -7.43 -4.21 3.58
CA GLY A 97 -8.41 -3.53 4.43
C GLY A 97 -8.10 -2.07 4.72
N ALA A 98 -7.04 -1.49 4.14
CA ALA A 98 -6.83 -0.05 4.19
C ALA A 98 -8.05 0.67 3.59
N GLY A 99 -8.63 1.59 4.36
CA GLY A 99 -9.86 2.29 3.98
C GLY A 99 -11.15 1.59 4.40
N PHE A 100 -11.09 0.45 5.09
CA PHE A 100 -12.27 -0.10 5.74
C PHE A 100 -12.68 0.74 6.95
N ASP A 101 -13.98 0.93 7.12
CA ASP A 101 -14.56 1.51 8.32
C ASP A 101 -15.13 0.38 9.20
N ALA A 102 -14.60 0.26 10.41
CA ALA A 102 -14.96 -0.81 11.34
C ALA A 102 -16.43 -0.77 11.78
N GLU A 103 -17.07 0.40 11.75
CA GLU A 103 -18.47 0.58 12.15
C GLU A 103 -19.45 0.21 11.03
N LEU A 104 -18.99 0.19 9.78
CA LEU A 104 -19.79 -0.19 8.64
C LEU A 104 -19.84 -1.72 8.47
N THR A 105 -20.93 -2.19 7.86
CA THR A 105 -21.13 -3.59 7.47
C THR A 105 -20.16 -4.03 6.39
N ALA A 106 -20.02 -5.35 6.17
CA ALA A 106 -19.24 -5.87 5.06
C ALA A 106 -19.75 -5.36 3.71
N ARG A 107 -21.05 -5.32 3.52
CA ARG A 107 -21.71 -4.77 2.32
C ARG A 107 -21.29 -3.32 2.06
N GLU A 108 -21.38 -2.47 3.06
CA GLU A 108 -21.02 -1.06 2.94
C GLU A 108 -19.52 -0.88 2.68
N ASN A 109 -18.68 -1.70 3.32
CA ASN A 109 -17.23 -1.69 3.10
C ASN A 109 -16.84 -2.16 1.69
N ILE A 110 -17.59 -3.06 1.04
CA ILE A 110 -17.38 -3.41 -0.37
C ILE A 110 -17.48 -2.16 -1.25
N TYR A 111 -18.54 -1.36 -1.06
CA TYR A 111 -18.72 -0.13 -1.85
C TYR A 111 -17.73 0.95 -1.47
N LEU A 112 -17.47 1.14 -0.18
CA LEU A 112 -16.51 2.13 0.31
C LEU A 112 -15.10 1.86 -0.22
N ASN A 113 -14.61 0.64 -0.03
CA ASN A 113 -13.26 0.26 -0.46
C ASN A 113 -13.15 0.23 -1.98
N GLY A 114 -14.17 -0.27 -2.67
CA GLY A 114 -14.22 -0.24 -4.12
C GLY A 114 -14.14 1.19 -4.69
N ALA A 115 -14.82 2.15 -4.05
CA ALA A 115 -14.75 3.57 -4.43
C ALA A 115 -13.35 4.17 -4.17
N ILE A 116 -12.70 3.80 -3.06
CA ILE A 116 -11.31 4.20 -2.76
C ILE A 116 -10.35 3.65 -3.82
N LEU A 117 -10.59 2.43 -4.31
CA LEU A 117 -9.82 1.81 -5.40
C LEU A 117 -10.15 2.40 -6.78
N GLY A 118 -11.11 3.33 -6.85
CA GLY A 118 -11.49 4.06 -8.07
C GLY A 118 -12.55 3.36 -8.94
N TYR A 119 -13.29 2.38 -8.39
CA TYR A 119 -14.37 1.70 -9.10
C TYR A 119 -15.67 2.49 -9.03
N SER A 120 -16.45 2.49 -10.12
CA SER A 120 -17.79 3.09 -10.11
C SER A 120 -18.76 2.21 -9.34
N LYS A 121 -19.85 2.83 -8.87
CA LYS A 121 -20.91 2.12 -8.15
C LYS A 121 -21.54 1.04 -9.03
N GLU A 122 -21.80 1.34 -10.29
CA GLU A 122 -22.42 0.44 -11.27
C GLU A 122 -21.52 -0.80 -11.52
N PHE A 123 -20.20 -0.60 -11.56
CA PHE A 123 -19.26 -1.70 -11.67
C PHE A 123 -19.29 -2.60 -10.43
N LEU A 124 -19.32 -1.99 -9.24
CA LEU A 124 -19.37 -2.74 -7.98
C LEU A 124 -20.70 -3.51 -7.83
N GLU A 125 -21.83 -2.93 -8.27
CA GLU A 125 -23.12 -3.62 -8.29
C GLU A 125 -23.09 -4.85 -9.20
N GLN A 126 -22.48 -4.76 -10.38
CA GLN A 126 -22.33 -5.89 -11.29
C GLN A 126 -21.42 -7.00 -10.74
N LYS A 127 -20.44 -6.63 -9.91
CA LYS A 127 -19.43 -7.53 -9.35
C LYS A 127 -19.70 -7.96 -7.91
N PHE A 128 -20.79 -7.46 -7.34
CA PHE A 128 -21.12 -7.70 -5.93
C PHE A 128 -21.23 -9.16 -5.58
N ASP A 129 -21.96 -9.92 -6.38
CA ASP A 129 -22.19 -11.36 -6.14
C ASP A 129 -20.88 -12.14 -6.28
N ASP A 130 -20.03 -11.80 -7.26
CA ASP A 130 -18.71 -12.41 -7.44
C ASP A 130 -17.81 -12.17 -6.20
N ILE A 131 -17.82 -10.93 -5.64
CA ILE A 131 -17.09 -10.57 -4.41
C ILE A 131 -17.58 -11.38 -3.23
N VAL A 132 -18.91 -11.47 -3.07
CA VAL A 132 -19.56 -12.18 -1.95
C VAL A 132 -19.24 -13.67 -2.02
N GLU A 133 -19.36 -14.29 -3.19
CA GLU A 133 -19.06 -15.70 -3.39
C GLU A 133 -17.59 -15.98 -3.10
N PHE A 134 -16.69 -15.18 -3.64
CA PHE A 134 -15.25 -15.37 -3.45
C PHE A 134 -14.79 -15.16 -1.99
N SER A 135 -15.42 -14.21 -1.28
CA SER A 135 -15.13 -13.97 0.13
C SER A 135 -15.65 -15.04 1.07
N GLU A 136 -16.64 -15.83 0.64
CA GLU A 136 -17.40 -16.80 1.49
C GLU A 136 -18.08 -16.14 2.71
N LEU A 137 -18.43 -14.83 2.62
CA LEU A 137 -18.98 -14.06 3.73
C LEU A 137 -20.46 -13.72 3.55
N LYS A 138 -21.19 -14.50 2.75
CA LYS A 138 -22.61 -14.25 2.43
C LYS A 138 -23.50 -14.02 3.66
N ASP A 139 -23.32 -14.84 4.70
CA ASP A 139 -24.13 -14.78 5.92
C ASP A 139 -23.72 -13.62 6.86
N PHE A 140 -22.62 -12.93 6.55
CA PHE A 140 -22.06 -11.86 7.37
C PHE A 140 -22.13 -10.48 6.70
N LEU A 141 -22.80 -10.37 5.54
CA LEU A 141 -22.83 -9.13 4.75
C LEU A 141 -23.35 -7.91 5.51
N ASP A 142 -24.33 -8.12 6.35
CA ASP A 142 -25.00 -7.04 7.11
C ASP A 142 -24.48 -6.93 8.56
N VAL A 143 -23.33 -7.57 8.84
CA VAL A 143 -22.62 -7.48 10.12
C VAL A 143 -21.49 -6.46 10.02
N PRO A 144 -21.37 -5.51 10.99
CA PRO A 144 -20.25 -4.58 11.07
C PRO A 144 -18.91 -5.31 11.15
N ILE A 145 -17.91 -4.85 10.38
CA ILE A 145 -16.62 -5.57 10.29
C ILE A 145 -15.78 -5.52 11.57
N LYS A 146 -16.11 -4.65 12.54
CA LYS A 146 -15.52 -4.70 13.88
C LYS A 146 -15.74 -6.05 14.59
N ASN A 147 -16.77 -6.79 14.18
CA ASN A 147 -17.11 -8.12 14.71
C ASN A 147 -16.43 -9.26 13.93
N PHE A 148 -15.65 -8.93 12.89
CA PHE A 148 -14.96 -9.92 12.06
C PHE A 148 -13.65 -10.37 12.70
N SER A 149 -13.28 -11.62 12.44
CA SER A 149 -11.89 -12.05 12.66
C SER A 149 -10.95 -11.40 11.66
N SER A 150 -9.66 -11.33 11.97
CA SER A 150 -8.64 -10.83 11.03
C SER A 150 -8.67 -11.58 9.70
N GLY A 151 -8.92 -12.89 9.72
CA GLY A 151 -9.08 -13.71 8.52
C GLY A 151 -10.30 -13.31 7.68
N MET A 152 -11.45 -13.00 8.30
CA MET A 152 -12.63 -12.52 7.58
C MET A 152 -12.38 -11.16 6.93
N VAL A 153 -11.72 -10.25 7.64
CA VAL A 153 -11.33 -8.94 7.09
C VAL A 153 -10.38 -9.11 5.91
N ALA A 154 -9.38 -9.98 6.05
CA ALA A 154 -8.42 -10.27 4.98
C ALA A 154 -9.10 -10.89 3.75
N LYS A 155 -10.01 -11.87 3.93
CA LYS A 155 -10.80 -12.48 2.85
C LYS A 155 -11.62 -11.43 2.10
N LEU A 156 -12.33 -10.56 2.82
CA LEU A 156 -13.15 -9.50 2.20
C LEU A 156 -12.28 -8.54 1.38
N ALA A 157 -11.19 -8.04 1.97
CA ALA A 157 -10.28 -7.12 1.30
C ALA A 157 -9.62 -7.75 0.06
N PHE A 158 -9.22 -9.02 0.17
CA PHE A 158 -8.66 -9.77 -0.96
C PHE A 158 -9.67 -9.92 -2.09
N SER A 159 -10.93 -10.28 -1.77
CA SER A 159 -12.01 -10.44 -2.75
C SER A 159 -12.27 -9.16 -3.54
N ILE A 160 -12.33 -8.01 -2.85
CA ILE A 160 -12.51 -6.70 -3.51
C ILE A 160 -11.32 -6.37 -4.43
N SER A 161 -10.11 -6.65 -3.96
CA SER A 161 -8.88 -6.28 -4.69
C SER A 161 -8.64 -7.15 -5.94
N THR A 162 -9.16 -8.38 -5.98
CA THR A 162 -8.96 -9.33 -7.09
C THR A 162 -10.04 -9.26 -8.16
N ILE A 163 -11.19 -8.65 -7.85
CA ILE A 163 -12.36 -8.65 -8.74
C ILE A 163 -12.13 -7.98 -10.12
N VAL A 164 -11.08 -7.20 -10.25
CA VAL A 164 -10.78 -6.38 -11.46
C VAL A 164 -9.82 -7.08 -12.40
N ASP A 165 -9.40 -8.32 -12.12
CA ASP A 165 -8.41 -9.04 -12.90
C ASP A 165 -7.15 -8.17 -13.16
N PRO A 166 -6.37 -7.84 -12.11
CA PRO A 166 -5.24 -6.96 -12.24
C PRO A 166 -4.14 -7.59 -13.10
N GLU A 167 -3.52 -6.80 -13.98
CA GLU A 167 -2.37 -7.26 -14.77
C GLU A 167 -1.10 -7.44 -13.93
N VAL A 168 -1.02 -6.73 -12.79
CA VAL A 168 0.06 -6.80 -11.82
C VAL A 168 -0.52 -6.87 -10.42
N LEU A 169 -0.32 -8.00 -9.75
CA LEU A 169 -0.69 -8.19 -8.36
C LEU A 169 0.54 -8.04 -7.48
N ILE A 170 0.50 -7.13 -6.52
CA ILE A 170 1.58 -6.92 -5.54
C ILE A 170 1.04 -7.29 -4.17
N VAL A 171 1.66 -8.30 -3.55
CA VAL A 171 1.24 -8.83 -2.23
C VAL A 171 2.40 -8.63 -1.25
N ASP A 172 2.16 -7.99 -0.12
CA ASP A 172 3.12 -7.91 1.00
C ASP A 172 2.76 -9.02 2.03
N GLU A 173 3.54 -9.19 3.06
CA GLU A 173 3.54 -10.23 4.11
C GLU A 173 2.16 -10.59 4.74
N ILE A 174 1.07 -10.06 4.22
CA ILE A 174 -0.31 -10.10 4.74
C ILE A 174 -0.94 -11.51 4.68
N LEU A 175 -0.33 -12.46 3.96
CA LEU A 175 -0.84 -13.83 3.85
C LEU A 175 -0.38 -14.76 4.98
N SER A 176 0.21 -14.22 6.05
CA SER A 176 0.62 -15.00 7.24
C SER A 176 -0.50 -15.11 8.30
N VAL A 177 -1.78 -15.10 7.85
CA VAL A 177 -2.94 -15.34 8.73
C VAL A 177 -3.54 -16.71 8.44
#